data_815abe9740640f62d26178992fb71919
#
_entry.id   815abe9740640f62d26178992fb71919
#
_cell.length_a   1.000
_cell.length_b   1.000
_cell.length_c   1.000
_cell.angle_alpha   90.00
_cell.angle_beta   90.00
_cell.angle_gamma   90.00
#
_symmetry.space_group_name_H-M   'P 1'
#
loop_
_entity.id
_entity.type
_entity.pdbx_description
1 polymer ?
#
loop_
_entity_poly.entity_id
_entity_poly.type
_entity_poly.pdbx_seq_one_letter_code
_entity_poly.pdbx_strand_id
1 'polypeptide(L)'
;FEALVLYLAHLGLGTCWLGGTFDRAGFAEAMKVKEGDIFPIITPYGYPADHKHEMEIEMRKMIQADQRKEWSELFFNENFSSPITKEEAKDMAFALEMVRLGPSASNKQPWRIVRKDGNWHFFEYKEPGYSDRFSYDIQRVDMGIAAAHFDFAVKDKNINGHFEIRNAPEVELPENVQYSFSWIRD
;
A
#
# COMPACT_ATOMS: atom_id res chain seq x y z
N PHE A 1 -7.51 4.71 -6.87
CA PHE A 1 -7.34 3.54 -7.76
C PHE A 1 -7.64 2.26 -6.99
N GLU A 2 -7.05 2.03 -5.80
CA GLU A 2 -7.30 0.82 -4.99
C GLU A 2 -8.78 0.65 -4.62
N ALA A 3 -9.51 1.73 -4.37
CA ALA A 3 -10.95 1.66 -4.15
C ALA A 3 -11.70 1.00 -5.34
N LEU A 4 -11.27 1.29 -6.57
CA LEU A 4 -11.82 0.63 -7.77
C LEU A 4 -11.43 -0.84 -7.80
N VAL A 5 -10.18 -1.19 -7.45
CA VAL A 5 -9.70 -2.57 -7.39
C VAL A 5 -10.52 -3.40 -6.40
N LEU A 6 -10.73 -2.87 -5.19
CA LEU A 6 -11.55 -3.51 -4.16
C LEU A 6 -13.01 -3.64 -4.58
N TYR A 7 -13.57 -2.63 -5.24
CA TYR A 7 -14.93 -2.69 -5.78
C TYR A 7 -15.08 -3.77 -6.87
N LEU A 8 -14.12 -3.85 -7.79
CA LEU A 8 -14.11 -4.90 -8.82
C LEU A 8 -13.99 -6.30 -8.20
N ALA A 9 -13.15 -6.45 -7.18
CA ALA A 9 -13.04 -7.70 -6.44
C ALA A 9 -14.36 -8.08 -5.75
N HIS A 10 -15.08 -7.11 -5.18
CA HIS A 10 -16.43 -7.33 -4.62
C HIS A 10 -17.43 -7.85 -5.67
N LEU A 11 -17.28 -7.44 -6.93
CA LEU A 11 -18.08 -7.92 -8.05
C LEU A 11 -17.60 -9.28 -8.61
N GLY A 12 -16.59 -9.91 -8.00
CA GLY A 12 -16.01 -11.17 -8.48
C GLY A 12 -15.09 -11.03 -9.69
N LEU A 13 -14.64 -9.81 -10.00
CA LEU A 13 -13.71 -9.54 -11.08
C LEU A 13 -12.26 -9.55 -10.56
N GLY A 14 -11.38 -10.15 -11.35
CA GLY A 14 -9.94 -10.10 -11.14
C GLY A 14 -9.34 -8.81 -11.66
N THR A 15 -8.27 -8.37 -11.02
CA THR A 15 -7.47 -7.20 -11.40
C THR A 15 -6.00 -7.51 -11.25
N CYS A 16 -5.15 -6.72 -11.90
CA CYS A 16 -3.70 -6.80 -11.73
C CYS A 16 -3.07 -5.42 -11.81
N TRP A 17 -2.39 -5.00 -10.75
CA TRP A 17 -1.62 -3.76 -10.76
C TRP A 17 -0.39 -3.89 -11.67
N LEU A 18 -0.33 -3.13 -12.76
CA LEU A 18 0.77 -3.11 -13.70
C LEU A 18 1.48 -1.76 -13.64
N GLY A 19 2.67 -1.73 -13.03
CA GLY A 19 3.50 -0.53 -12.89
C GLY A 19 4.71 -0.48 -13.83
N GLY A 20 5.21 -1.62 -14.25
CA GLY A 20 6.43 -1.72 -15.06
C GLY A 20 6.36 -2.68 -16.24
N THR A 21 5.28 -3.43 -16.41
CA THR A 21 5.16 -4.54 -17.36
C THR A 21 4.09 -4.28 -18.43
N PHE A 22 3.94 -3.04 -18.89
CA PHE A 22 3.01 -2.66 -19.96
C PHE A 22 3.65 -1.65 -20.92
N ASP A 23 3.13 -1.55 -22.13
CA ASP A 23 3.54 -0.51 -23.09
C ASP A 23 3.04 0.88 -22.66
N ARG A 24 3.85 1.54 -21.84
CA ARG A 24 3.53 2.85 -21.27
C ARG A 24 3.32 3.90 -22.34
N ALA A 25 4.11 3.90 -23.42
CA ALA A 25 4.02 4.90 -24.48
C ALA A 25 2.71 4.78 -25.26
N GLY A 26 2.35 3.56 -25.67
CA GLY A 26 1.10 3.31 -26.39
C GLY A 26 -0.14 3.63 -25.54
N PHE A 27 -0.12 3.25 -24.24
CA PHE A 27 -1.24 3.61 -23.36
C PHE A 27 -1.30 5.11 -23.08
N ALA A 28 -0.17 5.79 -22.87
CA ALA A 28 -0.13 7.24 -22.65
C ALA A 28 -0.69 8.01 -23.88
N GLU A 29 -0.34 7.59 -25.08
CA GLU A 29 -0.90 8.15 -26.32
C GLU A 29 -2.42 7.94 -26.41
N ALA A 30 -2.89 6.70 -26.20
CA ALA A 30 -4.31 6.36 -26.23
C ALA A 30 -5.13 7.13 -25.20
N MET A 31 -4.56 7.36 -24.01
CA MET A 31 -5.18 8.11 -22.91
C MET A 31 -4.98 9.63 -23.02
N LYS A 32 -4.25 10.11 -24.03
CA LYS A 32 -3.93 11.54 -24.24
C LYS A 32 -3.28 12.17 -23.01
N VAL A 33 -2.36 11.45 -22.39
CA VAL A 33 -1.59 11.93 -21.23
C VAL A 33 -0.76 13.13 -21.68
N LYS A 34 -0.80 14.22 -20.93
CA LYS A 34 -0.11 15.46 -21.26
C LYS A 34 1.35 15.38 -20.87
N GLU A 35 2.16 16.22 -21.55
CA GLU A 35 3.57 16.40 -21.14
C GLU A 35 3.64 16.92 -19.69
N GLY A 36 4.49 16.28 -18.88
CA GLY A 36 4.63 16.57 -17.45
C GLY A 36 3.69 15.79 -16.53
N ASP A 37 2.67 15.13 -17.06
CA ASP A 37 1.81 14.25 -16.25
C ASP A 37 2.52 12.93 -15.94
N ILE A 38 2.30 12.43 -14.73
CA ILE A 38 2.76 11.09 -14.33
C ILE A 38 1.65 10.08 -14.65
N PHE A 39 1.97 9.09 -15.49
CA PHE A 39 1.09 7.96 -15.82
C PHE A 39 1.66 6.68 -15.17
N PRO A 40 1.34 6.41 -13.89
CA PRO A 40 2.09 5.41 -13.11
C PRO A 40 1.63 3.97 -13.38
N ILE A 41 0.32 3.72 -13.46
CA ILE A 41 -0.26 2.39 -13.27
C ILE A 41 -1.43 2.20 -14.22
N ILE A 42 -1.60 0.97 -14.70
CA ILE A 42 -2.85 0.48 -15.28
C ILE A 42 -3.30 -0.78 -14.55
N THR A 43 -4.55 -1.18 -14.73
CA THR A 43 -5.05 -2.50 -14.37
C THR A 43 -5.96 -3.05 -15.46
N PRO A 44 -5.69 -4.24 -16.00
CA PRO A 44 -6.72 -5.01 -16.66
C PRO A 44 -7.74 -5.46 -15.61
N TYR A 45 -8.99 -5.66 -16.03
CA TYR A 45 -10.01 -6.29 -15.19
C TYR A 45 -10.86 -7.24 -16.04
N GLY A 46 -11.34 -8.30 -15.41
CA GLY A 46 -12.17 -9.30 -16.07
C GLY A 46 -12.42 -10.51 -15.19
N TYR A 47 -13.13 -11.48 -15.71
CA TYR A 47 -13.33 -12.72 -14.99
C TYR A 47 -12.01 -13.49 -14.89
N PRO A 48 -11.64 -13.98 -13.68
CA PRO A 48 -10.45 -14.80 -13.51
C PRO A 48 -10.53 -16.04 -14.39
N ALA A 49 -9.42 -16.42 -15.02
CA ALA A 49 -9.31 -17.70 -15.70
C ALA A 49 -9.23 -18.85 -14.69
N ASP A 50 -9.71 -20.04 -15.10
CA ASP A 50 -9.65 -21.24 -14.26
C ASP A 50 -8.21 -21.66 -13.95
N HIS A 51 -7.27 -21.32 -14.82
CA HIS A 51 -5.86 -21.65 -14.68
C HIS A 51 -4.98 -20.40 -14.83
N LYS A 52 -3.98 -20.27 -13.95
CA LYS A 52 -2.95 -19.25 -14.06
C LYS A 52 -1.95 -19.60 -15.16
N HIS A 53 -1.51 -18.60 -15.90
CA HIS A 53 -0.43 -18.75 -16.87
C HIS A 53 0.90 -19.09 -16.15
N GLU A 54 1.75 -19.91 -16.77
CA GLU A 54 3.02 -20.34 -16.18
C GLU A 54 3.89 -19.16 -15.74
N MET A 55 4.00 -18.13 -16.57
CA MET A 55 4.74 -16.90 -16.27
C MET A 55 4.19 -16.19 -15.02
N GLU A 56 2.86 -16.17 -14.83
CA GLU A 56 2.24 -15.63 -13.62
C GLU A 56 2.66 -16.44 -12.39
N ILE A 57 2.60 -17.76 -12.49
CA ILE A 57 3.00 -18.66 -11.38
C ILE A 57 4.46 -18.42 -10.98
N GLU A 58 5.36 -18.34 -11.96
CA GLU A 58 6.78 -18.10 -11.72
C GLU A 58 7.03 -16.72 -11.10
N MET A 59 6.40 -15.67 -11.63
CA MET A 59 6.52 -14.32 -11.10
C MET A 59 6.02 -14.25 -9.65
N ARG A 60 4.84 -14.80 -9.35
CA ARG A 60 4.27 -14.84 -8.00
C ARG A 60 5.19 -15.57 -7.02
N LYS A 61 5.79 -16.68 -7.46
CA LYS A 61 6.76 -17.43 -6.66
C LYS A 61 8.03 -16.60 -6.39
N MET A 62 8.56 -15.94 -7.41
CA MET A 62 9.77 -15.11 -7.32
C MET A 62 9.61 -13.96 -6.33
N ILE A 63 8.47 -13.26 -6.34
CA ILE A 63 8.19 -12.14 -5.44
C ILE A 63 7.53 -12.57 -4.12
N GLN A 64 7.35 -13.87 -3.91
CA GLN A 64 6.65 -14.42 -2.74
C GLN A 64 5.28 -13.76 -2.54
N ALA A 65 4.48 -13.67 -3.61
CA ALA A 65 3.25 -12.85 -3.67
C ALA A 65 2.21 -13.18 -2.59
N ASP A 66 2.21 -14.40 -2.06
CA ASP A 66 1.24 -14.87 -1.06
C ASP A 66 1.75 -14.70 0.39
N GLN A 67 3.01 -14.28 0.56
CA GLN A 67 3.57 -14.02 1.88
C GLN A 67 3.28 -12.60 2.34
N ARG A 68 3.19 -12.43 3.65
CA ARG A 68 3.07 -11.11 4.28
C ARG A 68 4.09 -10.99 5.40
N LYS A 69 4.63 -9.78 5.54
CA LYS A 69 5.51 -9.45 6.67
C LYS A 69 4.81 -9.68 7.98
N GLU A 70 5.60 -9.98 9.00
CA GLU A 70 5.08 -10.14 10.35
C GLU A 70 4.51 -8.80 10.86
N TRP A 71 3.50 -8.91 11.71
CA TRP A 71 2.86 -7.75 12.32
C TRP A 71 3.85 -6.82 13.00
N SER A 72 4.79 -7.38 13.73
CA SER A 72 5.83 -6.65 14.48
C SER A 72 6.86 -5.92 13.59
N GLU A 73 6.95 -6.25 12.31
CA GLU A 73 7.79 -5.53 11.36
C GLU A 73 7.10 -4.28 10.77
N LEU A 74 5.78 -4.18 10.92
CA LEU A 74 4.97 -3.19 10.24
C LEU A 74 4.35 -2.15 11.17
N PHE A 75 4.01 -2.54 12.40
CA PHE A 75 3.20 -1.72 13.31
C PHE A 75 3.88 -1.52 14.66
N PHE A 76 3.90 -0.27 15.11
CA PHE A 76 4.70 0.16 16.24
C PHE A 76 3.91 1.07 17.18
N ASN A 77 4.36 1.16 18.42
CA ASN A 77 3.83 2.01 19.47
C ASN A 77 4.87 3.03 19.91
N GLU A 78 4.57 4.32 19.80
CA GLU A 78 5.39 5.48 20.16
C GLU A 78 6.68 5.64 19.33
N ASN A 79 7.36 4.57 18.94
CA ASN A 79 8.59 4.58 18.16
C ASN A 79 8.84 3.25 17.46
N PHE A 80 9.80 3.20 16.54
CA PHE A 80 10.11 2.02 15.72
C PHE A 80 10.77 0.86 16.47
N SER A 81 11.22 1.04 17.70
CA SER A 81 11.80 -0.03 18.52
C SER A 81 10.77 -0.78 19.37
N SER A 82 9.52 -0.34 19.35
CA SER A 82 8.43 -0.89 20.17
C SER A 82 7.29 -1.41 19.29
N PRO A 83 7.35 -2.66 18.77
CA PRO A 83 6.24 -3.25 18.05
C PRO A 83 4.96 -3.26 18.88
N ILE A 84 3.82 -2.93 18.26
CA ILE A 84 2.50 -2.99 18.91
C ILE A 84 1.86 -4.35 18.62
N THR A 85 1.25 -4.98 19.63
CA THR A 85 0.47 -6.21 19.44
C THR A 85 -0.94 -5.91 18.92
N LYS A 86 -1.65 -6.95 18.44
CA LYS A 86 -3.05 -6.80 18.02
C LYS A 86 -3.96 -6.41 19.19
N GLU A 87 -3.68 -6.93 20.37
CA GLU A 87 -4.40 -6.64 21.61
C GLU A 87 -4.22 -5.17 22.02
N GLU A 88 -3.01 -4.63 21.89
CA GLU A 88 -2.71 -3.23 22.18
C GLU A 88 -3.27 -2.27 21.13
N ALA A 89 -3.38 -2.71 19.89
CA ALA A 89 -4.00 -1.95 18.80
C ALA A 89 -5.53 -1.83 18.97
N LYS A 90 -6.15 -2.73 19.75
CA LYS A 90 -7.58 -2.70 20.11
C LYS A 90 -8.49 -2.67 18.89
N ASP A 91 -9.35 -1.66 18.82
CA ASP A 91 -10.33 -1.43 17.74
C ASP A 91 -9.66 -1.17 16.37
N MET A 92 -8.40 -0.73 16.36
CA MET A 92 -7.64 -0.50 15.13
C MET A 92 -6.98 -1.76 14.57
N ALA A 93 -6.96 -2.88 15.31
CA ALA A 93 -6.31 -4.11 14.87
C ALA A 93 -6.84 -4.62 13.52
N PHE A 94 -8.14 -4.49 13.29
CA PHE A 94 -8.75 -4.86 12.00
C PHE A 94 -8.23 -4.00 10.85
N ALA A 95 -8.17 -2.68 11.02
CA ALA A 95 -7.70 -1.76 9.98
C ALA A 95 -6.22 -2.01 9.65
N LEU A 96 -5.38 -2.24 10.65
CA LEU A 96 -3.98 -2.59 10.46
C LEU A 96 -3.80 -3.94 9.76
N GLU A 97 -4.63 -4.94 10.08
CA GLU A 97 -4.61 -6.22 9.38
C GLU A 97 -4.98 -6.08 7.90
N MET A 98 -5.97 -5.26 7.56
CA MET A 98 -6.33 -4.99 6.17
C MET A 98 -5.17 -4.33 5.41
N VAL A 99 -4.43 -3.40 6.03
CA VAL A 99 -3.19 -2.86 5.46
C VAL A 99 -2.15 -3.96 5.25
N ARG A 100 -1.91 -4.81 6.25
CA ARG A 100 -0.93 -5.91 6.16
C ARG A 100 -1.22 -6.86 5.00
N LEU A 101 -2.49 -7.11 4.73
CA LEU A 101 -2.95 -7.98 3.64
C LEU A 101 -2.94 -7.29 2.26
N GLY A 102 -2.84 -5.97 2.21
CA GLY A 102 -2.82 -5.19 0.98
C GLY A 102 -1.73 -5.63 0.00
N PRO A 103 -1.96 -5.48 -1.31
CA PRO A 103 -0.94 -5.72 -2.32
C PRO A 103 0.10 -4.60 -2.36
N SER A 104 1.30 -4.90 -2.86
CA SER A 104 2.33 -3.91 -3.12
C SER A 104 3.23 -4.31 -4.29
N ALA A 105 3.90 -3.36 -4.89
CA ALA A 105 4.84 -3.61 -5.97
C ALA A 105 5.91 -4.61 -5.54
N SER A 106 6.07 -5.70 -6.30
CA SER A 106 6.94 -6.84 -5.99
C SER A 106 6.81 -7.36 -4.55
N ASN A 107 5.64 -7.22 -3.96
CA ASN A 107 5.33 -7.62 -2.58
C ASN A 107 6.28 -7.00 -1.51
N LYS A 108 6.77 -5.78 -1.75
CA LYS A 108 7.73 -5.10 -0.86
C LYS A 108 7.11 -4.66 0.47
N GLN A 109 5.80 -4.41 0.51
CA GLN A 109 5.07 -4.03 1.72
C GLN A 109 5.78 -2.87 2.46
N PRO A 110 5.91 -1.69 1.82
CA PRO A 110 6.80 -0.62 2.29
C PRO A 110 6.26 0.13 3.52
N TRP A 111 5.00 -0.05 3.86
CA TRP A 111 4.37 0.68 4.96
C TRP A 111 4.94 0.29 6.32
N ARG A 112 5.18 1.30 7.14
CA ARG A 112 5.48 1.21 8.56
C ARG A 112 4.53 2.17 9.27
N ILE A 113 3.80 1.72 10.28
CA ILE A 113 2.78 2.54 10.92
C ILE A 113 3.08 2.62 12.41
N VAL A 114 3.24 3.85 12.91
CA VAL A 114 3.50 4.13 14.32
C VAL A 114 2.26 4.75 14.93
N ARG A 115 1.77 4.18 16.04
CA ARG A 115 0.79 4.84 16.90
C ARG A 115 1.51 5.81 17.81
N LYS A 116 1.17 7.09 17.76
CA LYS A 116 1.70 8.11 18.67
C LYS A 116 0.64 9.17 18.96
N ASP A 117 0.57 9.61 20.21
CA ASP A 117 -0.40 10.63 20.64
C ASP A 117 -1.86 10.31 20.24
N GLY A 118 -2.23 9.02 20.26
CA GLY A 118 -3.56 8.54 19.87
C GLY A 118 -3.83 8.47 18.36
N ASN A 119 -2.90 8.92 17.53
CA ASN A 119 -2.98 8.94 16.07
C ASN A 119 -2.12 7.86 15.42
N TRP A 120 -2.33 7.62 14.12
CA TRP A 120 -1.61 6.62 13.35
C TRP A 120 -0.82 7.30 12.25
N HIS A 121 0.50 7.19 12.31
CA HIS A 121 1.44 7.86 11.41
C HIS A 121 2.05 6.85 10.46
N PHE A 122 1.87 7.12 9.17
CA PHE A 122 2.31 6.25 8.08
C PHE A 122 3.68 6.69 7.57
N PHE A 123 4.60 5.76 7.55
CA PHE A 123 5.95 5.93 7.04
C PHE A 123 6.19 4.92 5.92
N GLU A 124 6.96 5.32 4.96
CA GLU A 124 7.41 4.52 3.83
C GLU A 124 8.84 4.04 4.07
N TYR A 125 9.05 2.73 4.06
CA TYR A 125 10.39 2.16 3.94
C TYR A 125 10.79 2.11 2.47
N LYS A 126 11.78 2.91 2.10
CA LYS A 126 12.32 2.94 0.75
C LYS A 126 13.33 1.84 0.55
N GLU A 127 12.99 0.88 -0.27
CA GLU A 127 13.95 -0.14 -0.71
C GLU A 127 15.03 0.52 -1.57
N PRO A 128 16.31 0.50 -1.18
CA PRO A 128 17.38 1.15 -1.93
C PRO A 128 17.44 0.69 -3.39
N GLY A 129 17.46 1.64 -4.32
CA GLY A 129 17.53 1.37 -5.77
C GLY A 129 16.26 0.84 -6.42
N TYR A 130 15.20 0.53 -5.65
CA TYR A 130 14.01 -0.10 -6.21
C TYR A 130 13.21 0.83 -7.12
N SER A 131 13.02 2.08 -6.72
CA SER A 131 12.28 3.08 -7.50
C SER A 131 13.12 3.76 -8.60
N ASP A 132 14.44 3.57 -8.64
CA ASP A 132 15.34 4.29 -9.56
C ASP A 132 15.09 4.01 -11.05
N ARG A 133 14.45 2.88 -11.34
CA ARG A 133 14.05 2.49 -12.71
C ARG A 133 12.76 3.14 -13.18
N PHE A 134 12.07 3.89 -12.33
CA PHE A 134 10.82 4.57 -12.64
C PHE A 134 11.03 6.08 -12.62
N SER A 135 10.24 6.82 -13.40
CA SER A 135 10.21 8.30 -13.36
C SER A 135 9.47 8.86 -12.13
N TYR A 136 8.99 8.00 -11.25
CA TYR A 136 8.25 8.31 -10.04
C TYR A 136 8.56 7.25 -8.97
N ASP A 137 8.26 7.57 -7.73
CA ASP A 137 8.39 6.63 -6.62
C ASP A 137 7.22 5.64 -6.61
N ILE A 138 7.47 4.40 -7.07
CA ILE A 138 6.44 3.37 -7.14
C ILE A 138 5.97 2.92 -5.74
N GLN A 139 6.83 3.00 -4.72
CA GLN A 139 6.46 2.63 -3.36
C GLN A 139 5.50 3.65 -2.73
N ARG A 140 5.48 4.91 -3.23
CA ARG A 140 4.43 5.88 -2.90
C ARG A 140 3.04 5.45 -3.34
N VAL A 141 2.94 4.70 -4.45
CA VAL A 141 1.67 4.12 -4.89
C VAL A 141 1.19 3.08 -3.87
N ASP A 142 2.12 2.26 -3.36
CA ASP A 142 1.82 1.27 -2.32
C ASP A 142 1.33 1.93 -1.02
N MET A 143 1.86 3.11 -0.66
CA MET A 143 1.35 3.89 0.48
C MET A 143 -0.09 4.34 0.27
N GLY A 144 -0.49 4.65 -0.97
CA GLY A 144 -1.87 4.93 -1.34
C GLY A 144 -2.78 3.70 -1.23
N ILE A 145 -2.27 2.50 -1.52
CA ILE A 145 -2.97 1.23 -1.29
C ILE A 145 -3.20 1.04 0.20
N ALA A 146 -2.15 1.20 1.02
CA ALA A 146 -2.26 1.10 2.48
C ALA A 146 -3.31 2.06 3.06
N ALA A 147 -3.32 3.32 2.60
CA ALA A 147 -4.30 4.31 3.01
C ALA A 147 -5.74 3.88 2.66
N ALA A 148 -5.98 3.34 1.46
CA ALA A 148 -7.30 2.89 1.03
C ALA A 148 -7.80 1.71 1.88
N HIS A 149 -6.96 0.70 2.11
CA HIS A 149 -7.31 -0.44 2.96
C HIS A 149 -7.64 -0.01 4.39
N PHE A 150 -6.84 0.90 4.95
CA PHE A 150 -7.08 1.45 6.27
C PHE A 150 -8.39 2.24 6.34
N ASP A 151 -8.64 3.14 5.39
CA ASP A 151 -9.83 3.99 5.32
C ASP A 151 -11.12 3.18 5.25
N PHE A 152 -11.17 2.18 4.36
CA PHE A 152 -12.34 1.30 4.27
C PHE A 152 -12.55 0.50 5.55
N ALA A 153 -11.49 0.02 6.17
CA ALA A 153 -11.58 -0.77 7.38
C ALA A 153 -12.05 0.04 8.59
N VAL A 154 -11.57 1.27 8.79
CA VAL A 154 -12.04 2.13 9.89
C VAL A 154 -13.48 2.56 9.67
N LYS A 155 -13.89 2.85 8.43
CA LYS A 155 -15.29 3.16 8.08
C LYS A 155 -16.22 1.99 8.34
N ASP A 156 -15.82 0.76 7.98
CA ASP A 156 -16.57 -0.47 8.27
C ASP A 156 -16.81 -0.66 9.78
N LYS A 157 -15.86 -0.25 10.61
CA LYS A 157 -15.94 -0.32 12.07
C LYS A 157 -16.57 0.93 12.72
N ASN A 158 -17.03 1.89 11.91
CA ASN A 158 -17.58 3.18 12.39
C ASN A 158 -16.59 3.94 13.29
N ILE A 159 -15.30 3.87 12.97
CA ILE A 159 -14.25 4.62 13.67
C ILE A 159 -14.03 5.91 12.89
N ASN A 160 -14.29 7.06 13.54
CA ASN A 160 -14.18 8.38 12.92
C ASN A 160 -12.74 8.89 12.95
N GLY A 161 -12.37 9.56 11.88
CA GLY A 161 -11.06 10.15 11.70
C GLY A 161 -10.82 10.50 10.23
N HIS A 162 -9.69 11.10 9.96
CA HIS A 162 -9.34 11.55 8.62
C HIS A 162 -7.84 11.49 8.36
N PHE A 163 -7.49 11.41 7.08
CA PHE A 163 -6.09 11.53 6.66
C PHE A 163 -5.68 12.98 6.51
N GLU A 164 -4.47 13.29 6.95
CA GLU A 164 -3.83 14.57 6.66
C GLU A 164 -2.32 14.42 6.43
N ILE A 165 -1.76 15.33 5.63
CA ILE A 165 -0.32 15.53 5.52
C ILE A 165 0.02 16.68 6.46
N ARG A 166 0.81 16.38 7.49
CA ARG A 166 1.21 17.32 8.54
C ARG A 166 2.71 17.22 8.81
N ASN A 167 3.19 17.96 9.76
CA ASN A 167 4.54 17.74 10.27
C ASN A 167 4.67 16.31 10.80
N ALA A 168 5.77 15.64 10.44
CA ALA A 168 6.05 14.31 10.96
C ALA A 168 6.06 14.33 12.50
N PRO A 169 5.55 13.26 13.17
CA PRO A 169 5.69 13.16 14.61
C PRO A 169 7.18 13.08 14.99
N GLU A 170 7.52 13.51 16.19
CA GLU A 170 8.87 13.40 16.71
C GLU A 170 9.18 11.94 17.07
N VAL A 171 9.73 11.22 16.11
CA VAL A 171 10.22 9.84 16.25
C VAL A 171 11.58 9.71 15.58
N GLU A 172 12.47 8.94 16.17
CA GLU A 172 13.72 8.57 15.51
C GLU A 172 13.42 7.66 14.32
N LEU A 173 13.83 8.10 13.12
CA LEU A 173 13.58 7.36 11.89
C LEU A 173 14.69 6.33 11.66
N PRO A 174 14.35 5.06 11.43
CA PRO A 174 15.30 4.08 10.91
C PRO A 174 15.83 4.50 9.53
N GLU A 175 16.96 3.93 9.14
CA GLU A 175 17.51 4.12 7.82
C GLU A 175 16.49 3.77 6.72
N ASN A 176 16.44 4.58 5.67
CA ASN A 176 15.51 4.44 4.53
C ASN A 176 14.02 4.56 4.87
N VAL A 177 13.66 5.03 6.05
CA VAL A 177 12.28 5.30 6.45
C VAL A 177 11.99 6.80 6.36
N GLN A 178 10.87 7.15 5.71
CA GLN A 178 10.42 8.53 5.62
C GLN A 178 8.92 8.67 5.93
N TYR A 179 8.54 9.80 6.50
CA TYR A 179 7.13 10.11 6.77
C TYR A 179 6.34 10.30 5.47
N SER A 180 5.11 9.83 5.47
CA SER A 180 4.18 9.98 4.35
C SER A 180 2.94 10.82 4.70
N PHE A 181 2.17 10.39 5.67
CA PHE A 181 0.94 11.04 6.14
C PHE A 181 0.50 10.47 7.48
N SER A 182 -0.53 11.07 8.07
CA SER A 182 -1.14 10.59 9.30
C SER A 182 -2.63 10.36 9.13
N TRP A 183 -3.16 9.42 9.87
CA TRP A 183 -4.58 9.30 10.15
C TRP A 183 -4.84 9.80 11.58
N ILE A 184 -5.68 10.81 11.68
CA ILE A 184 -6.03 11.49 12.92
C ILE A 184 -7.39 10.99 13.37
N ARG A 185 -7.47 10.54 14.60
CA ARG A 185 -8.72 10.11 15.21
C ARG A 185 -9.49 11.33 15.73
N ASP A 186 -10.79 11.40 15.41
CA ASP A 186 -11.68 12.46 15.89
C ASP A 186 -12.06 12.27 17.37
#